data_ba26e673ec8178844f2f18792a02cc07
#
_entry.id   ba26e673ec8178844f2f18792a02cc07
#
_cell.length_a   1.000
_cell.length_b   1.000
_cell.length_c   1.000
_cell.angle_alpha   90.00
_cell.angle_beta   90.00
_cell.angle_gamma   90.00
#
_symmetry.space_group_name_H-M   'P 1'
#
loop_
_entity.id
_entity.type
_entity.pdbx_description
1 polymer ?
#
loop_
_entity_poly.entity_id
_entity_poly.type
_entity_poly.pdbx_seq_one_letter_code
_entity_poly.pdbx_strand_id
1 'polypeptide(L)'
;MQKKILVSGFVLDNFLEISSFLEKNQIKRAKIEKKILHMLNTIVPSGELIHLAQGYKIQKMYHCLLQDFDKEAKEKECFISDRNLIYIAEDWIQLDQNILFILFYESPVEVLKQKACLNDKFYINDILNSWLKYNTFLLDFYKKNRERSILINYKDFDVALCKYLNEKYYFNMVKIYKENSSIKSKNLFDFLLEYMLNSNEKCLNCYKGLEGYSLNPNFNSNDLPFKNLESEIINLFQILKISEILSIKNKSLLDFIFEMQEYIEKLYYQHGNCLKEITFKKSQTIETKNKTIQNKDDLLNFQAQYGTAKSRIQNQLSYKLGQTMIVNSKSFLGCLLMPVILLGIVISYKQEQKIYKRKIEKDPSLKLPSLEQYPDYREAIKLK
;
A
#
# COMPACT_ATOMS: atom_id res chain seq x y z
N MET A 1 31.14 -6.53 12.27
CA MET A 1 30.53 -5.44 11.49
C MET A 1 29.16 -5.19 12.12
N GLN A 2 28.96 -4.04 12.76
CA GLN A 2 27.72 -3.71 13.44
C GLN A 2 26.56 -3.60 12.45
N LYS A 3 25.42 -4.21 12.74
CA LYS A 3 24.31 -4.30 11.81
C LYS A 3 23.16 -3.40 12.21
N LYS A 4 22.65 -2.71 11.22
CA LYS A 4 21.41 -1.97 11.27
C LYS A 4 20.29 -2.87 10.81
N ILE A 5 19.26 -3.01 11.60
CA ILE A 5 18.17 -3.91 11.32
C ILE A 5 16.91 -3.09 11.11
N LEU A 6 16.28 -3.27 9.95
CA LEU A 6 14.96 -2.73 9.67
C LEU A 6 13.97 -3.89 9.60
N VAL A 7 12.94 -3.82 10.43
CA VAL A 7 11.91 -4.85 10.54
C VAL A 7 10.62 -4.31 9.95
N SER A 8 10.11 -4.98 8.92
CA SER A 8 8.86 -4.61 8.28
C SER A 8 8.04 -5.84 7.90
N GLY A 9 6.75 -5.69 7.68
CA GLY A 9 5.94 -6.82 7.28
C GLY A 9 4.44 -6.59 7.42
N PHE A 10 3.64 -7.47 6.83
CA PHE A 10 2.20 -7.49 7.01
C PHE A 10 1.85 -8.42 8.16
N VAL A 11 1.90 -7.88 9.38
CA VAL A 11 1.55 -8.59 10.60
C VAL A 11 0.57 -7.72 11.37
N LEU A 12 -0.55 -8.26 11.80
CA LEU A 12 -1.61 -7.48 12.42
C LEU A 12 -1.19 -7.12 13.83
N ASP A 13 -0.96 -6.84 14.71
CA ASP A 13 -0.71 -6.45 16.09
C ASP A 13 0.68 -6.83 16.65
N ASN A 14 1.58 -7.40 15.85
CA ASN A 14 2.67 -8.20 16.39
C ASN A 14 4.07 -7.60 16.31
N PHE A 15 4.21 -6.33 15.88
CA PHE A 15 5.52 -5.66 15.95
C PHE A 15 6.02 -5.50 17.38
N LEU A 16 5.14 -5.43 18.36
CA LEU A 16 5.51 -5.40 19.78
C LEU A 16 6.17 -6.72 20.20
N GLU A 17 5.67 -7.85 19.72
CA GLU A 17 6.22 -9.16 20.05
C GLU A 17 7.60 -9.35 19.41
N ILE A 18 7.73 -9.00 18.12
CA ILE A 18 9.00 -9.02 17.39
C ILE A 18 10.02 -8.09 18.06
N SER A 19 9.60 -6.88 18.42
CA SER A 19 10.46 -5.91 19.09
C SER A 19 10.91 -6.41 20.46
N SER A 20 10.00 -6.95 21.25
CA SER A 20 10.32 -7.55 22.56
C SER A 20 11.29 -8.72 22.42
N PHE A 21 11.14 -9.53 21.38
CA PHE A 21 12.06 -10.63 21.10
C PHE A 21 13.48 -10.13 20.78
N LEU A 22 13.60 -9.11 19.93
CA LEU A 22 14.90 -8.53 19.58
C LEU A 22 15.57 -7.87 20.80
N GLU A 23 14.80 -7.13 21.61
CA GLU A 23 15.29 -6.47 22.83
C GLU A 23 15.79 -7.49 23.88
N LYS A 24 15.06 -8.60 24.09
CA LYS A 24 15.47 -9.70 24.96
C LYS A 24 16.77 -10.34 24.49
N ASN A 25 17.02 -10.33 23.20
CA ASN A 25 18.26 -10.81 22.60
C ASN A 25 19.32 -9.70 22.46
N GLN A 26 19.25 -8.64 23.26
CA GLN A 26 20.23 -7.55 23.39
C GLN A 26 20.38 -6.65 22.16
N ILE A 27 19.54 -6.79 21.13
CA ILE A 27 19.47 -5.86 20.02
C ILE A 27 18.58 -4.70 20.45
N LYS A 28 19.13 -3.49 20.52
CA LYS A 28 18.39 -2.35 21.08
C LYS A 28 17.50 -1.68 20.05
N ARG A 29 16.35 -1.21 20.51
CA ARG A 29 15.53 -0.32 19.72
C ARG A 29 16.23 1.01 19.52
N ALA A 30 16.24 1.55 18.29
CA ALA A 30 16.87 2.83 18.01
C ALA A 30 16.15 3.98 18.72
N LYS A 31 16.89 4.89 19.34
CA LYS A 31 16.31 6.07 20.02
C LYS A 31 15.59 6.98 19.04
N ILE A 32 16.07 7.03 17.79
CA ILE A 32 15.50 7.84 16.73
C ILE A 32 14.18 7.25 16.17
N GLU A 33 13.83 6.00 16.49
CA GLU A 33 12.65 5.30 15.97
C GLU A 33 11.38 6.15 16.02
N LYS A 34 11.05 6.77 17.17
CA LYS A 34 9.84 7.58 17.32
C LYS A 34 9.76 8.72 16.29
N LYS A 35 10.87 9.35 15.96
CA LYS A 35 10.92 10.44 14.96
C LYS A 35 10.74 9.89 13.55
N ILE A 36 11.31 8.73 13.27
CA ILE A 36 11.14 8.04 11.97
C ILE A 36 9.70 7.57 11.80
N LEU A 37 9.08 6.99 12.83
CA LEU A 37 7.68 6.60 12.79
C LEU A 37 6.75 7.79 12.61
N HIS A 38 7.05 8.92 13.25
CA HIS A 38 6.29 10.16 13.02
C HIS A 38 6.41 10.65 11.57
N MET A 39 7.61 10.61 11.00
CA MET A 39 7.84 10.92 9.59
C MET A 39 7.04 9.97 8.69
N LEU A 40 7.11 8.65 8.95
CA LEU A 40 6.35 7.65 8.18
C LEU A 40 4.86 7.93 8.18
N ASN A 41 4.29 8.27 9.33
CA ASN A 41 2.86 8.59 9.46
C ASN A 41 2.46 9.88 8.71
N THR A 42 3.41 10.78 8.42
CA THR A 42 3.15 11.95 7.58
C THR A 42 3.27 11.66 6.08
N ILE A 43 4.12 10.71 5.71
CA ILE A 43 4.37 10.33 4.31
C ILE A 43 3.37 9.28 3.84
N VAL A 44 3.09 8.30 4.70
CA VAL A 44 2.16 7.20 4.43
C VAL A 44 0.82 7.52 5.12
N PRO A 45 -0.23 7.90 4.40
CA PRO A 45 -1.51 8.23 5.01
C PRO A 45 -2.05 7.08 5.85
N SER A 46 -2.37 7.36 7.10
CA SER A 46 -3.01 6.41 8.00
C SER A 46 -4.39 6.03 7.46
N GLY A 47 -4.59 4.75 7.18
CA GLY A 47 -5.86 4.19 6.72
C GLY A 47 -5.91 3.78 5.25
N GLU A 48 -5.02 4.25 4.39
CA GLU A 48 -5.01 3.92 2.96
C GLU A 48 -3.93 2.91 2.56
N LEU A 49 -3.74 1.84 3.31
CA LEU A 49 -2.94 0.67 2.87
C LEU A 49 -3.43 0.09 1.53
N ILE A 50 -4.58 0.56 1.07
CA ILE A 50 -5.28 0.05 -0.11
C ILE A 50 -4.63 0.53 -1.43
N HIS A 51 -3.83 1.59 -1.41
CA HIS A 51 -3.35 2.23 -2.65
C HIS A 51 -1.84 2.20 -2.88
N LEU A 52 -1.05 1.65 -1.96
CA LEU A 52 0.39 1.73 -2.04
C LEU A 52 0.97 0.54 -2.83
N ALA A 53 1.02 0.69 -4.14
CA ALA A 53 1.75 -0.23 -5.03
C ALA A 53 3.20 0.21 -5.29
N GLN A 54 3.65 1.33 -4.72
CA GLN A 54 4.96 1.92 -5.00
C GLN A 54 5.60 2.46 -3.71
N GLY A 55 6.94 2.38 -3.64
CA GLY A 55 7.71 3.02 -2.58
C GLY A 55 7.62 4.55 -2.64
N TYR A 56 7.78 5.19 -1.49
CA TYR A 56 7.83 6.64 -1.36
C TYR A 56 9.26 7.12 -1.33
N LYS A 57 9.55 8.23 -2.01
CA LYS A 57 10.82 8.94 -1.82
C LYS A 57 10.72 9.84 -0.60
N ILE A 58 11.67 9.68 0.29
CA ILE A 58 11.81 10.55 1.45
C ILE A 58 12.25 11.94 0.98
N GLN A 59 11.56 12.97 1.45
CA GLN A 59 11.96 14.34 1.18
C GLN A 59 13.34 14.62 1.81
N LYS A 60 14.19 15.41 1.14
CA LYS A 60 15.57 15.73 1.59
C LYS A 60 15.65 16.20 3.04
N MET A 61 14.62 16.91 3.52
CA MET A 61 14.54 17.37 4.91
C MET A 61 14.55 16.25 5.96
N TYR A 62 14.15 15.04 5.61
CA TYR A 62 14.15 13.90 6.52
C TYR A 62 15.41 13.03 6.41
N HIS A 63 16.30 13.29 5.47
CA HIS A 63 17.55 12.54 5.33
C HIS A 63 18.43 12.62 6.58
N CYS A 64 18.32 13.71 7.35
CA CYS A 64 19.03 13.82 8.63
C CYS A 64 18.62 12.73 9.63
N LEU A 65 17.34 12.31 9.66
CA LEU A 65 16.87 11.26 10.55
C LEU A 65 17.51 9.90 10.19
N LEU A 66 17.68 9.64 8.88
CA LEU A 66 18.34 8.42 8.41
C LEU A 66 19.84 8.44 8.77
N GLN A 67 20.49 9.60 8.66
CA GLN A 67 21.88 9.77 9.07
C GLN A 67 22.08 9.63 10.58
N ASP A 68 21.12 10.11 11.37
CA ASP A 68 21.19 9.96 12.84
C ASP A 68 20.99 8.50 13.25
N PHE A 69 20.15 7.72 12.57
CA PHE A 69 20.08 6.26 12.73
C PHE A 69 21.42 5.60 12.38
N ASP A 70 22.07 6.05 11.30
CA ASP A 70 23.40 5.57 10.90
C ASP A 70 24.45 5.79 11.98
N LYS A 71 24.46 6.96 12.60
CA LYS A 71 25.38 7.29 13.72
C LYS A 71 25.10 6.42 14.94
N GLU A 72 23.85 6.27 15.34
CA GLU A 72 23.46 5.45 16.49
C GLU A 72 23.85 3.99 16.30
N ALA A 73 23.66 3.46 15.10
CA ALA A 73 23.97 2.07 14.77
C ALA A 73 25.48 1.79 14.65
N LYS A 74 26.33 2.82 14.53
CA LYS A 74 27.78 2.67 14.60
C LYS A 74 28.28 2.36 16.02
N GLU A 75 27.52 2.76 17.02
CA GLU A 75 27.88 2.52 18.41
C GLU A 75 27.41 1.14 18.91
N LYS A 76 26.22 0.75 18.53
CA LYS A 76 25.58 -0.51 18.94
C LYS A 76 24.62 -1.02 17.86
N GLU A 77 24.46 -2.33 17.82
CA GLU A 77 23.42 -2.95 16.99
C GLU A 77 22.04 -2.48 17.43
N CYS A 78 21.31 -1.93 16.50
CA CYS A 78 19.97 -1.42 16.77
C CYS A 78 19.00 -1.73 15.64
N PHE A 79 17.71 -1.72 15.98
CA PHE A 79 16.65 -1.97 15.04
C PHE A 79 15.57 -0.88 15.09
N ILE A 80 14.85 -0.78 14.00
CA ILE A 80 13.57 -0.05 13.88
C ILE A 80 12.54 -1.02 13.33
N SER A 81 11.33 -0.98 13.87
CA SER A 81 10.26 -1.88 13.47
C SER A 81 8.97 -1.14 13.19
N ASP A 82 8.48 -1.23 11.96
CA ASP A 82 7.18 -0.72 11.57
C ASP A 82 6.75 -1.32 10.22
N ARG A 83 5.44 -1.50 10.05
CA ARG A 83 4.86 -2.00 8.81
C ARG A 83 5.26 -1.17 7.59
N ASN A 84 5.29 0.15 7.73
CA ASN A 84 5.46 1.09 6.63
C ASN A 84 6.93 1.32 6.24
N LEU A 85 7.89 0.79 6.99
CA LEU A 85 9.32 0.94 6.68
C LEU A 85 9.69 0.43 5.28
N ILE A 86 9.01 -0.59 4.80
CA ILE A 86 9.26 -1.15 3.47
C ILE A 86 9.02 -0.14 2.34
N TYR A 87 8.12 0.81 2.52
CA TYR A 87 7.79 1.80 1.49
C TYR A 87 8.88 2.85 1.29
N ILE A 88 9.78 3.01 2.26
CA ILE A 88 10.94 3.91 2.18
C ILE A 88 12.27 3.15 2.13
N ALA A 89 12.20 1.83 1.94
CA ALA A 89 13.37 0.96 2.01
C ALA A 89 14.42 1.27 0.93
N GLU A 90 14.01 1.76 -0.23
CA GLU A 90 14.94 2.17 -1.31
C GLU A 90 15.83 3.34 -0.90
N ASP A 91 15.30 4.32 -0.17
CA ASP A 91 16.09 5.45 0.34
C ASP A 91 17.09 4.99 1.41
N TRP A 92 16.72 4.01 2.24
CA TRP A 92 17.64 3.40 3.19
C TRP A 92 18.81 2.70 2.50
N ILE A 93 18.52 1.95 1.42
CA ILE A 93 19.55 1.25 0.65
C ILE A 93 20.54 2.21 0.00
N GLN A 94 20.05 3.36 -0.50
CA GLN A 94 20.91 4.39 -1.09
C GLN A 94 21.86 5.02 -0.07
N LEU A 95 21.44 5.12 1.19
CA LEU A 95 22.22 5.73 2.26
C LEU A 95 23.24 4.75 2.87
N ASP A 96 22.87 3.50 3.01
CA ASP A 96 23.73 2.49 3.59
C ASP A 96 23.50 1.09 3.01
N GLN A 97 24.55 0.52 2.48
CA GLN A 97 24.54 -0.83 1.92
C GLN A 97 24.58 -1.94 2.98
N ASN A 98 24.86 -1.62 4.26
CA ASN A 98 25.00 -2.59 5.34
C ASN A 98 23.72 -2.82 6.17
N ILE A 99 22.58 -2.35 5.69
CA ILE A 99 21.30 -2.56 6.36
C ILE A 99 20.80 -3.98 6.09
N LEU A 100 20.35 -4.64 7.14
CA LEU A 100 19.65 -5.92 7.08
C LEU A 100 18.13 -5.68 7.20
N PHE A 101 17.37 -6.11 6.21
CA PHE A 101 15.91 -6.08 6.23
C PHE A 101 15.38 -7.43 6.72
N ILE A 102 14.62 -7.40 7.80
CA ILE A 102 13.85 -8.55 8.28
C ILE A 102 12.40 -8.33 7.89
N LEU A 103 11.94 -9.12 6.94
CA LEU A 103 10.64 -8.99 6.34
C LEU A 103 9.72 -10.10 6.83
N PHE A 104 8.61 -9.70 7.47
CA PHE A 104 7.63 -10.63 7.99
C PHE A 104 6.38 -10.66 7.12
N TYR A 105 5.84 -11.83 6.97
CA TYR A 105 4.51 -12.03 6.43
C TYR A 105 3.74 -13.04 7.28
N GLU A 106 2.43 -12.95 7.22
CA GLU A 106 1.52 -13.86 7.88
C GLU A 106 0.60 -14.49 6.83
N SER A 107 0.18 -15.73 7.09
CA SER A 107 -0.79 -16.40 6.22
C SER A 107 -2.05 -15.55 6.07
N PRO A 108 -2.61 -15.39 4.86
CA PRO A 108 -3.85 -14.65 4.67
C PRO A 108 -5.03 -15.25 5.46
N VAL A 109 -5.02 -16.55 5.72
CA VAL A 109 -6.02 -17.22 6.57
C VAL A 109 -5.90 -16.76 8.02
N GLU A 110 -4.69 -16.70 8.58
CA GLU A 110 -4.49 -16.22 9.96
C GLU A 110 -4.85 -14.75 10.11
N VAL A 111 -4.52 -13.93 9.11
CA VAL A 111 -4.92 -12.51 9.08
C VAL A 111 -6.45 -12.36 9.07
N LEU A 112 -7.15 -13.17 8.28
CA LEU A 112 -8.60 -13.17 8.26
C LEU A 112 -9.20 -13.62 9.60
N LYS A 113 -8.64 -14.64 10.25
CA LYS A 113 -9.07 -15.11 11.59
C LYS A 113 -8.93 -14.01 12.62
N GLN A 114 -7.79 -13.36 12.69
CA GLN A 114 -7.55 -12.30 13.65
C GLN A 114 -8.51 -11.13 13.45
N LYS A 115 -8.75 -10.73 12.20
CA LYS A 115 -9.68 -9.63 11.88
C LYS A 115 -11.14 -9.99 12.15
N ALA A 116 -11.54 -11.24 11.91
CA ALA A 116 -12.88 -11.70 12.22
C ALA A 116 -13.19 -11.64 13.73
N CYS A 117 -12.16 -11.84 14.57
CA CYS A 117 -12.31 -11.75 16.02
C CYS A 117 -12.43 -10.31 16.55
N LEU A 118 -12.00 -9.31 15.76
CA LEU A 118 -11.86 -7.93 16.23
C LEU A 118 -12.97 -6.97 15.77
N ASN A 119 -13.75 -7.31 14.75
CA ASN A 119 -14.68 -6.36 14.12
C ASN A 119 -16.06 -6.95 13.83
N ASP A 120 -17.11 -6.21 14.18
CA ASP A 120 -18.51 -6.52 13.84
C ASP A 120 -18.83 -6.42 12.33
N LYS A 121 -17.97 -5.68 11.56
CA LYS A 121 -18.08 -5.56 10.10
C LYS A 121 -16.84 -6.11 9.44
N PHE A 122 -16.95 -7.32 8.94
CA PHE A 122 -15.87 -8.08 8.34
C PHE A 122 -15.99 -8.10 6.81
N TYR A 123 -15.10 -7.35 6.14
CA TYR A 123 -15.04 -7.30 4.67
C TYR A 123 -13.83 -8.10 4.18
N ILE A 124 -14.04 -9.39 3.97
CA ILE A 124 -12.99 -10.36 3.56
C ILE A 124 -12.20 -9.88 2.34
N ASN A 125 -12.90 -9.40 1.31
CA ASN A 125 -12.27 -8.98 0.05
C ASN A 125 -11.35 -7.77 0.24
N ASP A 126 -11.69 -6.85 1.12
CA ASP A 126 -10.86 -5.66 1.37
C ASP A 126 -9.59 -6.05 2.12
N ILE A 127 -9.70 -6.97 3.06
CA ILE A 127 -8.56 -7.49 3.81
C ILE A 127 -7.64 -8.29 2.88
N LEU A 128 -8.19 -9.18 2.07
CA LEU A 128 -7.40 -9.96 1.11
C LEU A 128 -6.73 -9.06 0.06
N ASN A 129 -7.41 -8.03 -0.42
CA ASN A 129 -6.84 -7.06 -1.35
C ASN A 129 -5.71 -6.25 -0.70
N SER A 130 -5.88 -5.83 0.54
CA SER A 130 -4.84 -5.11 1.28
C SER A 130 -3.64 -6.01 1.55
N TRP A 131 -3.90 -7.25 1.98
CA TRP A 131 -2.88 -8.28 2.18
C TRP A 131 -2.10 -8.54 0.89
N LEU A 132 -2.81 -8.74 -0.22
CA LEU A 132 -2.21 -9.03 -1.52
C LEU A 132 -1.32 -7.89 -2.01
N LYS A 133 -1.80 -6.66 -1.96
CA LYS A 133 -1.04 -5.48 -2.42
C LYS A 133 0.26 -5.32 -1.64
N TYR A 134 0.16 -5.37 -0.30
CA TYR A 134 1.34 -5.23 0.54
C TYR A 134 2.34 -6.36 0.32
N ASN A 135 1.88 -7.60 0.33
CA ASN A 135 2.77 -8.75 0.23
C ASN A 135 3.35 -8.95 -1.18
N THR A 136 2.66 -8.50 -2.22
CA THR A 136 3.24 -8.42 -3.57
C THR A 136 4.41 -7.44 -3.59
N PHE A 137 4.24 -6.24 -3.03
CA PHE A 137 5.31 -5.25 -2.92
C PHE A 137 6.49 -5.77 -2.08
N LEU A 138 6.21 -6.40 -0.94
CA LEU A 138 7.21 -7.00 -0.06
C LEU A 138 8.01 -8.11 -0.77
N LEU A 139 7.34 -8.98 -1.51
CA LEU A 139 7.97 -10.05 -2.27
C LEU A 139 8.85 -9.50 -3.40
N ASP A 140 8.42 -8.48 -4.09
CA ASP A 140 9.18 -7.83 -5.15
C ASP A 140 10.42 -7.12 -4.58
N PHE A 141 10.27 -6.44 -3.45
CA PHE A 141 11.40 -5.85 -2.73
C PHE A 141 12.42 -6.92 -2.30
N TYR A 142 11.95 -8.03 -1.70
CA TYR A 142 12.80 -9.14 -1.31
C TYR A 142 13.58 -9.72 -2.50
N LYS A 143 12.91 -9.96 -3.64
CA LYS A 143 13.56 -10.51 -4.84
C LYS A 143 14.69 -9.62 -5.34
N LYS A 144 14.54 -8.30 -5.28
CA LYS A 144 15.55 -7.33 -5.68
C LYS A 144 16.72 -7.23 -4.68
N ASN A 145 16.48 -7.55 -3.40
CA ASN A 145 17.40 -7.29 -2.30
C ASN A 145 17.76 -8.54 -1.48
N ARG A 146 17.86 -9.72 -2.09
CA ARG A 146 18.07 -11.02 -1.43
C ARG A 146 19.30 -11.07 -0.55
N GLU A 147 20.38 -10.39 -0.91
CA GLU A 147 21.66 -10.44 -0.17
C GLU A 147 21.57 -9.74 1.19
N ARG A 148 20.64 -8.78 1.33
CA ARG A 148 20.47 -7.95 2.51
C ARG A 148 19.11 -8.06 3.16
N SER A 149 18.27 -8.95 2.68
CA SER A 149 16.94 -9.16 3.25
C SER A 149 16.70 -10.64 3.54
N ILE A 150 15.89 -10.87 4.55
CA ILE A 150 15.38 -12.19 4.91
C ILE A 150 13.86 -12.12 4.95
N LEU A 151 13.22 -13.19 4.51
CA LEU A 151 11.78 -13.32 4.51
C LEU A 151 11.39 -14.42 5.49
N ILE A 152 10.50 -14.11 6.43
CA ILE A 152 10.14 -14.99 7.53
C ILE A 152 8.63 -15.03 7.67
N ASN A 153 8.08 -16.26 7.76
CA ASN A 153 6.71 -16.44 8.19
C ASN A 153 6.61 -16.09 9.67
N TYR A 154 5.62 -15.27 10.05
CA TYR A 154 5.45 -14.84 11.43
C TYR A 154 5.22 -16.01 12.40
N LYS A 155 4.64 -17.09 11.93
CA LYS A 155 4.52 -18.31 12.72
C LYS A 155 5.90 -18.92 12.99
N ASP A 156 6.21 -19.14 14.26
CA ASP A 156 7.50 -19.69 14.72
C ASP A 156 8.74 -18.87 14.25
N PHE A 157 8.55 -17.55 14.12
CA PHE A 157 9.60 -16.65 13.62
C PHE A 157 10.85 -16.64 14.51
N ASP A 158 10.68 -16.79 15.81
CA ASP A 158 11.75 -16.76 16.80
C ASP A 158 12.79 -17.87 16.54
N VAL A 159 12.31 -19.07 16.20
CA VAL A 159 13.19 -20.22 15.86
C VAL A 159 14.00 -19.95 14.60
N ALA A 160 13.33 -19.50 13.54
CA ALA A 160 13.95 -19.23 12.26
C ALA A 160 14.95 -18.06 12.35
N LEU A 161 14.56 -16.99 13.03
CA LEU A 161 15.37 -15.80 13.20
C LEU A 161 16.60 -16.07 14.07
N CYS A 162 16.44 -16.80 15.19
CA CYS A 162 17.60 -17.22 16.01
C CYS A 162 18.59 -18.02 15.18
N LYS A 163 18.14 -19.04 14.48
CA LYS A 163 19.01 -19.88 13.67
C LYS A 163 19.77 -19.05 12.65
N TYR A 164 19.08 -18.26 11.86
CA TYR A 164 19.69 -17.46 10.80
C TYR A 164 20.68 -16.41 11.32
N LEU A 165 20.30 -15.63 12.35
CA LEU A 165 21.16 -14.57 12.86
C LEU A 165 22.39 -15.15 13.59
N ASN A 166 22.25 -16.28 14.28
CA ASN A 166 23.38 -16.94 14.93
C ASN A 166 24.36 -17.54 13.91
N GLU A 167 23.87 -18.20 12.87
CA GLU A 167 24.70 -18.83 11.85
C GLU A 167 25.42 -17.83 10.95
N LYS A 168 24.71 -16.79 10.52
CA LYS A 168 25.24 -15.85 9.51
C LYS A 168 25.93 -14.63 10.10
N TYR A 169 25.50 -14.19 11.29
CA TYR A 169 25.97 -12.94 11.88
C TYR A 169 26.56 -13.09 13.28
N TYR A 170 26.65 -14.33 13.78
CA TYR A 170 27.22 -14.65 15.10
C TYR A 170 26.54 -13.93 16.27
N PHE A 171 25.25 -13.67 16.16
CA PHE A 171 24.43 -13.23 17.27
C PHE A 171 24.21 -14.41 18.23
N ASN A 172 24.39 -14.21 19.52
CA ASN A 172 24.07 -15.25 20.52
C ASN A 172 22.61 -15.20 20.95
N MET A 173 21.68 -15.32 19.98
CA MET A 173 20.25 -15.22 20.23
C MET A 173 19.70 -16.51 20.84
N VAL A 174 18.80 -16.34 21.83
CA VAL A 174 18.16 -17.45 22.54
C VAL A 174 16.67 -17.47 22.16
N LYS A 175 16.14 -18.65 21.90
CA LYS A 175 14.71 -18.88 21.69
C LYS A 175 13.91 -18.50 22.92
N ILE A 176 12.76 -17.88 22.70
CA ILE A 176 11.75 -17.71 23.74
C ILE A 176 10.81 -18.90 23.60
N TYR A 177 10.89 -19.80 24.60
CA TYR A 177 9.93 -20.92 24.65
C TYR A 177 8.51 -20.37 24.79
N LYS A 178 7.72 -20.46 23.73
CA LYS A 178 6.27 -20.41 23.84
C LYS A 178 5.79 -21.81 24.15
N GLU A 179 4.98 -21.98 25.20
CA GLU A 179 4.24 -23.23 25.39
C GLU A 179 3.47 -23.52 24.09
N ASN A 180 3.73 -24.68 23.50
CA ASN A 180 3.05 -25.08 22.27
C ASN A 180 1.55 -25.03 22.53
N SER A 181 0.88 -24.09 21.91
CA SER A 181 -0.57 -24.08 21.88
C SER A 181 -1.00 -25.40 21.24
N SER A 182 -1.75 -26.18 22.00
CA SER A 182 -2.35 -27.45 21.60
C SER A 182 -2.80 -27.39 20.15
N ILE A 183 -2.54 -28.48 19.41
CA ILE A 183 -3.04 -28.69 18.03
C ILE A 183 -4.55 -28.40 18.05
N LYS A 184 -4.91 -27.18 17.66
CA LYS A 184 -6.33 -26.82 17.52
C LYS A 184 -6.84 -27.60 16.32
N SER A 185 -7.79 -28.50 16.55
CA SER A 185 -8.55 -29.11 15.46
C SER A 185 -9.11 -27.99 14.57
N LYS A 186 -8.91 -28.11 13.26
CA LYS A 186 -9.51 -27.18 12.29
C LYS A 186 -11.03 -27.17 12.50
N ASN A 187 -11.61 -26.01 12.67
CA ASN A 187 -13.06 -25.84 12.76
C ASN A 187 -13.65 -25.49 11.39
N LEU A 188 -14.98 -25.50 11.28
CA LEU A 188 -15.68 -25.17 10.04
C LEU A 188 -15.30 -23.78 9.51
N PHE A 189 -15.04 -22.82 10.40
CA PHE A 189 -14.64 -21.47 10.02
C PHE A 189 -13.25 -21.44 9.35
N ASP A 190 -12.29 -22.21 9.89
CA ASP A 190 -10.98 -22.38 9.28
C ASP A 190 -11.08 -22.92 7.85
N PHE A 191 -11.92 -23.91 7.68
CA PHE A 191 -12.20 -24.52 6.38
C PHE A 191 -12.78 -23.51 5.38
N LEU A 192 -13.78 -22.71 5.77
CA LEU A 192 -14.38 -21.70 4.91
C LEU A 192 -13.37 -20.62 4.50
N LEU A 193 -12.50 -20.19 5.41
CA LEU A 193 -11.46 -19.23 5.10
C LEU A 193 -10.42 -19.79 4.13
N GLU A 194 -10.01 -21.03 4.30
CA GLU A 194 -9.12 -21.73 3.37
C GLU A 194 -9.77 -21.88 1.98
N TYR A 195 -11.05 -22.21 1.92
CA TYR A 195 -11.80 -22.25 0.67
C TYR A 195 -11.83 -20.91 -0.05
N MET A 196 -12.10 -19.85 0.68
CA MET A 196 -12.11 -18.49 0.11
C MET A 196 -10.74 -18.06 -0.39
N LEU A 197 -9.66 -18.42 0.31
CA LEU A 197 -8.30 -18.17 -0.14
C LEU A 197 -8.01 -18.93 -1.43
N ASN A 198 -8.38 -20.19 -1.52
CA ASN A 198 -8.16 -21.03 -2.70
C ASN A 198 -8.94 -20.53 -3.92
N SER A 199 -10.09 -19.92 -3.70
CA SER A 199 -10.89 -19.27 -4.74
C SER A 199 -10.26 -17.96 -5.23
N ASN A 200 -9.29 -17.38 -4.49
CA ASN A 200 -8.57 -16.18 -4.86
C ASN A 200 -7.16 -16.51 -5.37
N GLU A 201 -7.07 -16.86 -6.66
CA GLU A 201 -5.84 -17.31 -7.30
C GLU A 201 -4.66 -16.32 -7.10
N LYS A 202 -4.93 -15.01 -7.11
CA LYS A 202 -3.89 -13.98 -6.93
C LYS A 202 -3.30 -14.02 -5.53
N CYS A 203 -4.13 -14.13 -4.50
CA CYS A 203 -3.67 -14.24 -3.12
C CYS A 203 -2.92 -15.56 -2.90
N LEU A 204 -3.42 -16.65 -3.44
CA LEU A 204 -2.80 -17.97 -3.34
C LEU A 204 -1.40 -17.97 -4.00
N ASN A 205 -1.27 -17.42 -5.20
CA ASN A 205 0.00 -17.35 -5.92
C ASN A 205 1.01 -16.44 -5.21
N CYS A 206 0.56 -15.31 -4.66
CA CYS A 206 1.41 -14.46 -3.83
C CYS A 206 1.88 -15.20 -2.57
N TYR A 207 0.98 -15.89 -1.87
CA TYR A 207 1.31 -16.65 -0.67
C TYR A 207 2.32 -17.78 -0.96
N LYS A 208 2.09 -18.57 -2.02
CA LYS A 208 3.06 -19.58 -2.49
C LYS A 208 4.43 -18.97 -2.80
N GLY A 209 4.45 -17.79 -3.41
CA GLY A 209 5.68 -17.06 -3.68
C GLY A 209 6.43 -16.68 -2.41
N LEU A 210 5.74 -16.20 -1.39
CA LEU A 210 6.33 -15.87 -0.08
C LEU A 210 6.90 -17.12 0.60
N GLU A 211 6.12 -18.18 0.68
CA GLU A 211 6.53 -19.45 1.27
C GLU A 211 7.74 -20.07 0.56
N GLY A 212 7.79 -19.96 -0.79
CA GLY A 212 8.92 -20.49 -1.57
C GLY A 212 10.25 -19.77 -1.30
N TYR A 213 10.23 -18.58 -0.70
CA TYR A 213 11.43 -17.81 -0.35
C TYR A 213 11.64 -17.66 1.17
N SER A 214 10.71 -18.12 1.98
CA SER A 214 10.76 -17.99 3.42
C SER A 214 11.85 -18.88 4.06
N LEU A 215 12.45 -18.39 5.14
CA LEU A 215 13.35 -19.17 5.97
C LEU A 215 12.65 -20.30 6.73
N ASN A 216 11.37 -20.11 7.07
CA ASN A 216 10.52 -21.07 7.78
C ASN A 216 9.21 -21.27 7.03
N PRO A 217 9.21 -21.90 5.85
CA PRO A 217 8.00 -22.14 5.11
C PRO A 217 7.04 -23.02 5.93
N ASN A 218 5.80 -22.59 6.00
CA ASN A 218 4.74 -23.32 6.71
C ASN A 218 3.67 -23.86 5.76
N PHE A 219 3.91 -23.76 4.46
CA PHE A 219 3.02 -24.22 3.44
C PHE A 219 3.30 -25.68 3.12
N ASN A 220 2.45 -26.58 3.57
CA ASN A 220 2.43 -27.95 3.07
C ASN A 220 1.61 -27.95 1.77
N SER A 221 2.23 -28.36 0.68
CA SER A 221 1.52 -28.55 -0.60
C SER A 221 0.38 -29.57 -0.50
N ASN A 222 0.43 -30.40 0.53
CA ASN A 222 -0.65 -31.35 0.90
C ASN A 222 -1.79 -30.66 1.66
N ASP A 223 -1.59 -29.46 2.20
CA ASP A 223 -2.61 -28.63 2.83
C ASP A 223 -3.41 -27.79 1.79
N LEU A 224 -3.20 -28.02 0.49
CA LEU A 224 -4.13 -27.58 -0.54
C LEU A 224 -5.36 -28.49 -0.46
N PRO A 225 -6.44 -28.05 0.22
CA PRO A 225 -7.54 -28.95 0.58
C PRO A 225 -8.36 -29.41 -0.62
N PHE A 226 -8.02 -29.05 -1.85
CA PHE A 226 -8.96 -29.12 -2.94
C PHE A 226 -8.51 -29.84 -4.22
N LYS A 227 -7.61 -30.80 -4.13
CA LYS A 227 -7.66 -31.84 -5.17
C LYS A 227 -8.88 -32.76 -5.03
N ASN A 228 -9.54 -32.78 -3.87
CA ASN A 228 -10.68 -33.63 -3.58
C ASN A 228 -11.75 -32.94 -2.72
N LEU A 229 -12.35 -31.84 -3.21
CA LEU A 229 -13.51 -31.22 -2.57
C LEU A 229 -14.62 -32.25 -2.27
N GLU A 230 -14.85 -33.15 -3.21
CA GLU A 230 -15.82 -34.24 -3.03
C GLU A 230 -15.48 -35.17 -1.85
N SER A 231 -14.21 -35.55 -1.66
CA SER A 231 -13.83 -36.46 -0.56
C SER A 231 -13.92 -35.80 0.82
N GLU A 232 -13.67 -34.48 0.90
CA GLU A 232 -13.79 -33.76 2.17
C GLU A 232 -15.23 -33.39 2.50
N ILE A 233 -16.04 -33.06 1.51
CA ILE A 233 -17.49 -32.96 1.67
C ILE A 233 -18.06 -34.30 2.09
N ILE A 234 -17.64 -35.42 1.47
CA ILE A 234 -18.05 -36.77 1.86
C ILE A 234 -17.59 -37.09 3.30
N ASN A 235 -16.36 -36.68 3.68
CA ASN A 235 -15.90 -36.87 5.05
C ASN A 235 -16.69 -36.02 6.05
N LEU A 236 -17.04 -34.76 5.70
CA LEU A 236 -17.95 -33.95 6.50
C LEU A 236 -19.34 -34.57 6.62
N PHE A 237 -19.90 -35.06 5.52
CA PHE A 237 -21.16 -35.80 5.56
C PHE A 237 -21.07 -37.11 6.35
N GLN A 238 -19.93 -37.82 6.31
CA GLN A 238 -19.70 -38.98 7.14
C GLN A 238 -19.60 -38.63 8.63
N ILE A 239 -18.89 -37.52 8.99
CA ILE A 239 -18.80 -36.98 10.35
C ILE A 239 -20.20 -36.54 10.84
N LEU A 240 -20.96 -35.86 10.01
CA LEU A 240 -22.35 -35.49 10.30
C LEU A 240 -23.24 -36.72 10.45
N LYS A 241 -23.07 -37.72 9.60
CA LYS A 241 -23.80 -38.98 9.68
C LYS A 241 -23.44 -39.83 10.92
N ILE A 242 -22.16 -39.80 11.33
CA ILE A 242 -21.71 -40.41 12.59
C ILE A 242 -22.29 -39.66 13.78
N SER A 243 -22.36 -38.28 13.70
CA SER A 243 -23.02 -37.48 14.72
C SER A 243 -24.54 -37.76 14.75
N GLU A 244 -25.17 -38.02 13.60
CA GLU A 244 -26.56 -38.44 13.48
C GLU A 244 -26.80 -39.78 14.19
N ILE A 245 -25.92 -40.76 14.00
CA ILE A 245 -25.99 -42.06 14.67
C ILE A 245 -25.74 -41.91 16.19
N LEU A 246 -24.87 -41.01 16.61
CA LEU A 246 -24.65 -40.69 18.03
C LEU A 246 -25.76 -39.81 18.62
N SER A 247 -26.52 -39.07 17.78
CA SER A 247 -27.57 -38.14 18.21
C SER A 247 -28.97 -38.73 18.31
N ILE A 248 -29.18 -40.04 17.99
CA ILE A 248 -30.44 -40.74 18.23
C ILE A 248 -30.90 -40.62 19.71
N LYS A 249 -30.01 -40.18 20.61
CA LYS A 249 -30.34 -39.82 21.99
C LYS A 249 -30.66 -38.37 22.31
N ASN A 250 -30.50 -37.44 21.37
CA ASN A 250 -30.74 -36.00 21.66
C ASN A 250 -31.47 -35.28 20.51
N LYS A 251 -32.79 -35.28 20.58
CA LYS A 251 -33.69 -34.60 19.62
C LYS A 251 -33.42 -33.12 19.44
N SER A 252 -32.94 -32.45 20.50
CA SER A 252 -32.58 -31.03 20.48
C SER A 252 -31.36 -30.71 19.63
N LEU A 253 -30.43 -31.65 19.43
CA LEU A 253 -29.26 -31.48 18.60
C LEU A 253 -29.61 -31.61 17.10
N LEU A 254 -30.56 -32.47 16.79
CA LEU A 254 -31.10 -32.62 15.43
C LEU A 254 -31.85 -31.38 14.97
N ASP A 255 -32.68 -30.80 15.84
CA ASP A 255 -33.41 -29.56 15.55
C ASP A 255 -32.42 -28.42 15.31
N PHE A 256 -31.36 -28.31 16.12
CA PHE A 256 -30.29 -27.33 15.93
C PHE A 256 -29.52 -27.54 14.60
N ILE A 257 -29.23 -28.77 14.22
CA ILE A 257 -28.57 -29.09 12.93
C ILE A 257 -29.49 -28.74 11.75
N PHE A 258 -30.79 -28.96 11.84
CA PHE A 258 -31.76 -28.55 10.82
C PHE A 258 -31.87 -27.03 10.71
N GLU A 259 -31.92 -26.32 11.83
CA GLU A 259 -31.92 -24.86 11.84
C GLU A 259 -30.59 -24.27 11.24
N MET A 260 -29.47 -24.92 11.53
CA MET A 260 -28.18 -24.53 10.95
C MET A 260 -28.11 -24.85 9.44
N GLN A 261 -28.69 -25.94 8.97
CA GLN A 261 -28.77 -26.21 7.53
C GLN A 261 -29.64 -25.20 6.80
N GLU A 262 -30.83 -24.88 7.33
CA GLU A 262 -31.68 -23.84 6.77
C GLU A 262 -31.04 -22.47 6.80
N TYR A 263 -30.26 -22.15 7.85
CA TYR A 263 -29.48 -20.94 7.95
C TYR A 263 -28.36 -20.87 6.92
N ILE A 264 -27.66 -21.99 6.71
CA ILE A 264 -26.58 -22.09 5.69
C ILE A 264 -27.16 -21.97 4.27
N GLU A 265 -28.30 -22.58 3.96
CA GLU A 265 -28.98 -22.42 2.67
C GLU A 265 -29.44 -21.00 2.44
N LYS A 266 -29.96 -20.34 3.48
CA LYS A 266 -30.38 -18.94 3.45
C LYS A 266 -29.19 -18.00 3.23
N LEU A 267 -28.07 -18.25 3.90
CA LEU A 267 -26.81 -17.55 3.68
C LEU A 267 -26.28 -17.76 2.26
N TYR A 268 -26.36 -18.98 1.73
CA TYR A 268 -25.92 -19.31 0.37
C TYR A 268 -26.72 -18.54 -0.68
N TYR A 269 -28.03 -18.48 -0.48
CA TYR A 269 -28.93 -17.75 -1.35
C TYR A 269 -28.72 -16.22 -1.25
N GLN A 270 -28.59 -15.70 -0.02
CA GLN A 270 -28.29 -14.27 0.22
C GLN A 270 -26.92 -13.89 -0.34
N HIS A 271 -25.91 -14.74 -0.18
CA HIS A 271 -24.56 -14.49 -0.71
C HIS A 271 -24.53 -14.51 -2.24
N GLY A 272 -25.27 -15.43 -2.87
CA GLY A 272 -25.41 -15.47 -4.34
C GLY A 272 -26.08 -14.22 -4.92
N ASN A 273 -27.10 -13.69 -4.27
CA ASN A 273 -27.76 -12.46 -4.67
C ASN A 273 -26.90 -11.21 -4.38
N CYS A 274 -26.22 -11.19 -3.24
CA CYS A 274 -25.29 -10.12 -2.87
C CYS A 274 -24.12 -10.03 -3.84
N LEU A 275 -23.55 -11.18 -4.25
CA LEU A 275 -22.49 -11.23 -5.27
C LEU A 275 -22.96 -10.69 -6.63
N LYS A 276 -24.17 -11.00 -7.05
CA LYS A 276 -24.75 -10.46 -8.30
C LYS A 276 -24.95 -8.96 -8.22
N GLU A 277 -25.45 -8.42 -7.10
CA GLU A 277 -25.58 -6.99 -6.89
C GLU A 277 -24.24 -6.26 -6.82
N ILE A 278 -23.27 -6.85 -6.14
CA ILE A 278 -21.91 -6.27 -6.04
C ILE A 278 -21.22 -6.26 -7.40
N THR A 279 -21.35 -7.33 -8.19
CA THR A 279 -20.77 -7.37 -9.54
C THR A 279 -21.45 -6.36 -10.46
N PHE A 280 -22.76 -6.20 -10.38
CA PHE A 280 -23.50 -5.19 -11.13
C PHE A 280 -23.13 -3.76 -10.73
N LYS A 281 -23.10 -3.45 -9.43
CA LYS A 281 -22.67 -2.12 -8.94
C LYS A 281 -21.22 -1.83 -9.28
N LYS A 282 -20.35 -2.84 -9.24
CA LYS A 282 -18.93 -2.71 -9.60
C LYS A 282 -18.75 -2.42 -11.09
N SER A 283 -19.50 -3.07 -11.97
CA SER A 283 -19.44 -2.80 -13.41
C SER A 283 -19.91 -1.36 -13.74
N GLN A 284 -20.98 -0.88 -13.13
CA GLN A 284 -21.42 0.51 -13.26
C GLN A 284 -20.40 1.53 -12.75
N THR A 285 -19.77 1.21 -11.60
CA THR A 285 -18.71 2.07 -11.03
C THR A 285 -17.48 2.12 -11.91
N ILE A 286 -17.10 1.01 -12.52
CA ILE A 286 -15.97 0.94 -13.47
C ILE A 286 -16.29 1.78 -14.70
N GLU A 287 -17.49 1.66 -15.25
CA GLU A 287 -17.91 2.43 -16.42
C GLU A 287 -17.90 3.94 -16.18
N THR A 288 -18.42 4.37 -15.02
CA THR A 288 -18.41 5.80 -14.65
C THR A 288 -17.00 6.32 -14.40
N LYS A 289 -16.13 5.51 -13.76
CA LYS A 289 -14.71 5.86 -13.58
C LYS A 289 -13.97 5.95 -14.90
N ASN A 290 -14.20 5.02 -15.82
CA ASN A 290 -13.58 5.05 -17.14
C ASN A 290 -13.97 6.30 -17.93
N LYS A 291 -15.26 6.70 -17.92
CA LYS A 291 -15.71 7.96 -18.52
C LYS A 291 -15.03 9.19 -17.87
N THR A 292 -14.86 9.15 -16.55
CA THR A 292 -14.20 10.24 -15.82
C THR A 292 -12.70 10.32 -16.15
N ILE A 293 -12.04 9.17 -16.28
CA ILE A 293 -10.62 9.08 -16.68
C ILE A 293 -10.47 9.64 -18.09
N GLN A 294 -11.31 9.20 -19.02
CA GLN A 294 -11.26 9.65 -20.41
C GLN A 294 -11.42 11.16 -20.52
N ASN A 295 -12.41 11.74 -19.80
CA ASN A 295 -12.58 13.18 -19.77
C ASN A 295 -11.38 13.93 -19.17
N LYS A 296 -10.70 13.34 -18.17
CA LYS A 296 -9.47 13.91 -17.60
C LYS A 296 -8.29 13.81 -18.55
N ASP A 297 -8.16 12.70 -19.27
CA ASP A 297 -7.11 12.50 -20.25
C ASP A 297 -7.26 13.47 -21.43
N ASP A 298 -8.49 13.67 -21.92
CA ASP A 298 -8.78 14.66 -22.95
C ASP A 298 -8.43 16.09 -22.47
N LEU A 299 -8.76 16.41 -21.22
CA LEU A 299 -8.40 17.68 -20.59
C LEU A 299 -6.88 17.87 -20.49
N LEU A 300 -6.17 16.82 -20.03
CA LEU A 300 -4.72 16.84 -19.88
C LEU A 300 -4.03 16.97 -21.23
N ASN A 301 -4.49 16.24 -22.24
CA ASN A 301 -3.98 16.33 -23.61
C ASN A 301 -4.18 17.73 -24.18
N PHE A 302 -5.36 18.33 -23.97
CA PHE A 302 -5.61 19.69 -24.38
C PHE A 302 -4.67 20.67 -23.69
N GLN A 303 -4.50 20.53 -22.34
CA GLN A 303 -3.60 21.39 -21.59
C GLN A 303 -2.12 21.18 -21.96
N ALA A 304 -1.71 19.95 -22.25
CA ALA A 304 -0.35 19.67 -22.71
C ALA A 304 -0.05 20.31 -24.07
N GLN A 305 -1.04 20.30 -24.97
CA GLN A 305 -0.88 20.84 -26.31
C GLN A 305 -0.98 22.38 -26.35
N TYR A 306 -1.93 22.97 -25.63
CA TYR A 306 -2.27 24.39 -25.75
C TYR A 306 -2.03 25.21 -24.50
N GLY A 307 -1.67 24.59 -23.36
CA GLY A 307 -1.55 25.25 -22.08
C GLY A 307 -2.90 25.54 -21.42
N THR A 308 -2.95 26.50 -20.51
CA THR A 308 -4.15 26.91 -19.79
C THR A 308 -4.61 28.32 -20.19
N ALA A 309 -5.93 28.61 -20.10
CA ALA A 309 -6.45 29.95 -20.31
C ALA A 309 -5.83 30.96 -19.35
N LYS A 310 -5.61 30.56 -18.10
CA LYS A 310 -4.93 31.37 -17.08
C LYS A 310 -3.56 31.84 -17.55
N SER A 311 -2.72 30.95 -18.05
CA SER A 311 -1.38 31.29 -18.57
C SER A 311 -1.47 32.25 -19.78
N ARG A 312 -2.45 32.03 -20.66
CA ARG A 312 -2.66 32.93 -21.81
C ARG A 312 -3.11 34.33 -21.39
N ILE A 313 -4.04 34.42 -20.43
CA ILE A 313 -4.50 35.74 -19.92
C ILE A 313 -3.35 36.45 -19.23
N GLN A 314 -2.57 35.76 -18.42
CA GLN A 314 -1.37 36.35 -17.76
C GLN A 314 -0.32 36.83 -18.76
N ASN A 315 -0.25 36.24 -19.92
CA ASN A 315 0.64 36.64 -21.02
C ASN A 315 0.06 37.76 -21.90
N GLN A 316 -1.19 38.18 -21.72
CA GLN A 316 -1.73 39.33 -22.43
C GLN A 316 -1.06 40.65 -21.97
N LEU A 317 -0.90 41.58 -22.91
CA LEU A 317 -0.29 42.88 -22.64
C LEU A 317 -0.99 43.61 -21.50
N SER A 318 -2.32 43.62 -21.49
CA SER A 318 -3.13 44.29 -20.46
C SER A 318 -2.85 43.78 -19.06
N TYR A 319 -2.72 42.45 -18.92
CA TYR A 319 -2.39 41.83 -17.63
C TYR A 319 -0.96 42.14 -17.18
N LYS A 320 0.03 42.01 -18.09
CA LYS A 320 1.43 42.30 -17.81
C LYS A 320 1.62 43.81 -17.40
N LEU A 321 0.90 44.73 -18.07
CA LEU A 321 0.91 46.14 -17.69
C LEU A 321 0.28 46.38 -16.33
N GLY A 322 -0.94 45.83 -16.09
CA GLY A 322 -1.64 46.00 -14.81
C GLY A 322 -0.85 45.45 -13.65
N GLN A 323 -0.30 44.25 -13.75
CA GLN A 323 0.53 43.64 -12.72
C GLN A 323 1.80 44.49 -12.45
N THR A 324 2.44 44.97 -13.49
CA THR A 324 3.63 45.83 -13.36
C THR A 324 3.29 47.16 -12.68
N MET A 325 2.16 47.77 -13.00
CA MET A 325 1.68 49.00 -12.34
C MET A 325 1.44 48.74 -10.85
N ILE A 326 0.77 47.64 -10.49
CA ILE A 326 0.51 47.28 -9.08
C ILE A 326 1.81 47.03 -8.29
N VAL A 327 2.76 46.33 -8.88
CA VAL A 327 4.04 46.05 -8.21
C VAL A 327 4.88 47.33 -8.02
N ASN A 328 5.02 48.12 -9.03
CA ASN A 328 5.89 49.32 -9.00
C ASN A 328 5.22 50.50 -8.28
N SER A 329 3.91 50.60 -8.16
CA SER A 329 3.22 51.62 -7.38
C SER A 329 3.48 51.54 -5.89
N LYS A 330 4.04 50.46 -5.39
CA LYS A 330 4.36 50.24 -3.95
C LYS A 330 5.61 50.99 -3.50
N SER A 331 6.43 51.51 -4.41
CA SER A 331 7.66 52.22 -4.07
C SER A 331 7.77 53.54 -4.86
N PHE A 332 8.33 54.58 -4.25
CA PHE A 332 8.54 55.86 -4.87
C PHE A 332 9.41 55.76 -6.15
N LEU A 333 10.52 55.05 -6.07
CA LEU A 333 11.40 54.79 -7.22
C LEU A 333 10.68 53.98 -8.31
N GLY A 334 9.84 53.00 -7.91
CA GLY A 334 9.01 52.24 -8.86
C GLY A 334 8.02 53.11 -9.60
N CYS A 335 7.38 54.06 -8.93
CA CYS A 335 6.50 55.03 -9.57
C CYS A 335 7.23 55.93 -10.56
N LEU A 336 8.42 56.44 -10.23
CA LEU A 336 9.23 57.30 -11.08
C LEU A 336 9.71 56.58 -12.36
N LEU A 337 10.10 55.30 -12.24
CA LEU A 337 10.60 54.50 -13.35
C LEU A 337 9.46 53.80 -14.13
N MET A 338 8.23 53.85 -13.63
CA MET A 338 7.08 53.14 -14.22
C MET A 338 6.88 53.36 -15.72
N PRO A 339 6.96 54.60 -16.25
CA PRO A 339 6.78 54.82 -17.69
C PRO A 339 7.80 54.05 -18.54
N VAL A 340 9.04 54.00 -18.07
CA VAL A 340 10.14 53.35 -18.81
C VAL A 340 9.93 51.82 -18.77
N ILE A 341 9.53 51.27 -17.62
CA ILE A 341 9.26 49.86 -17.46
C ILE A 341 8.06 49.42 -18.31
N LEU A 342 6.98 50.23 -18.30
CA LEU A 342 5.79 49.92 -19.12
C LEU A 342 6.13 49.94 -20.61
N LEU A 343 6.92 50.93 -21.06
CA LEU A 343 7.39 51.00 -22.45
C LEU A 343 8.20 49.74 -22.83
N GLY A 344 9.11 49.30 -21.94
CA GLY A 344 9.88 48.06 -22.12
C GLY A 344 8.99 46.84 -22.32
N ILE A 345 7.94 46.72 -21.50
CA ILE A 345 6.97 45.59 -21.60
C ILE A 345 6.23 45.66 -22.95
N VAL A 346 5.79 46.83 -23.39
CA VAL A 346 5.10 47.00 -24.68
C VAL A 346 6.01 46.58 -25.83
N ILE A 347 7.28 47.01 -25.80
CA ILE A 347 8.25 46.65 -26.86
C ILE A 347 8.50 45.15 -26.87
N SER A 348 8.79 44.56 -25.70
CA SER A 348 9.00 43.10 -25.55
C SER A 348 7.78 42.30 -26.07
N TYR A 349 6.58 42.70 -25.66
CA TYR A 349 5.36 42.08 -26.13
C TYR A 349 5.17 42.13 -27.64
N LYS A 350 5.45 43.30 -28.25
CA LYS A 350 5.38 43.43 -29.72
C LYS A 350 6.38 42.52 -30.43
N GLN A 351 7.59 42.39 -29.87
CA GLN A 351 8.59 41.42 -30.41
C GLN A 351 8.13 39.99 -30.30
N GLU A 352 7.61 39.57 -29.12
CA GLU A 352 7.05 38.27 -28.92
C GLU A 352 5.92 37.94 -29.92
N GLN A 353 5.00 38.89 -30.14
CA GLN A 353 3.90 38.76 -31.11
C GLN A 353 4.40 38.64 -32.56
N LYS A 354 5.46 39.35 -32.90
CA LYS A 354 6.06 39.25 -34.23
C LYS A 354 6.71 37.88 -34.47
N ILE A 355 7.38 37.34 -33.44
CA ILE A 355 7.97 36.01 -33.50
C ILE A 355 6.89 34.94 -33.60
N TYR A 356 5.81 35.07 -32.81
CA TYR A 356 4.67 34.16 -32.86
C TYR A 356 3.99 34.14 -34.23
N LYS A 357 3.72 35.29 -34.82
CA LYS A 357 3.15 35.35 -36.16
C LYS A 357 4.03 34.65 -37.20
N ARG A 358 5.34 34.85 -37.18
CA ARG A 358 6.28 34.19 -38.08
C ARG A 358 6.31 32.67 -37.87
N LYS A 359 6.11 32.18 -36.62
CA LYS A 359 6.02 30.74 -36.35
C LYS A 359 4.74 30.13 -36.94
N ILE A 360 3.60 30.81 -36.81
CA ILE A 360 2.33 30.37 -37.42
C ILE A 360 2.36 30.38 -38.91
N GLU A 361 3.04 31.37 -39.55
CA GLU A 361 3.20 31.42 -41.01
C GLU A 361 4.00 30.21 -41.52
N LYS A 362 4.96 29.72 -40.71
CA LYS A 362 5.76 28.54 -41.06
C LYS A 362 5.03 27.23 -40.72
N ASP A 363 4.28 27.18 -39.64
CA ASP A 363 3.55 26.01 -39.17
C ASP A 363 2.17 26.44 -38.62
N PRO A 364 1.11 26.32 -39.39
CA PRO A 364 -0.24 26.69 -39.00
C PRO A 364 -0.80 25.87 -37.80
N SER A 365 -0.22 24.68 -37.50
CA SER A 365 -0.67 23.83 -36.39
C SER A 365 -0.35 24.46 -35.04
N LEU A 366 0.59 25.42 -35.00
CA LEU A 366 0.97 26.16 -33.78
C LEU A 366 -0.03 27.24 -33.41
N LYS A 367 -1.10 27.43 -34.21
CA LYS A 367 -2.15 28.42 -33.90
C LYS A 367 -2.93 27.99 -32.69
N LEU A 368 -2.89 28.80 -31.65
CA LEU A 368 -3.62 28.55 -30.40
C LEU A 368 -5.13 28.69 -30.62
N PRO A 369 -5.95 27.83 -30.02
CA PRO A 369 -7.42 27.94 -30.06
C PRO A 369 -7.91 29.25 -29.43
N SER A 370 -9.16 29.66 -29.69
CA SER A 370 -9.74 30.84 -29.01
C SER A 370 -9.76 30.64 -27.49
N LEU A 371 -9.69 31.73 -26.70
CA LEU A 371 -9.68 31.64 -25.24
C LEU A 371 -10.92 30.96 -24.69
N GLU A 372 -12.07 31.11 -25.35
CA GLU A 372 -13.34 30.53 -24.94
C GLU A 372 -13.39 29.00 -25.05
N GLN A 373 -12.52 28.42 -25.85
CA GLN A 373 -12.40 26.95 -26.02
C GLN A 373 -11.59 26.28 -24.92
N TYR A 374 -10.93 27.05 -24.06
CA TYR A 374 -10.16 26.47 -22.95
C TYR A 374 -11.08 26.03 -21.83
N PRO A 375 -10.94 24.84 -21.31
CA PRO A 375 -11.78 24.30 -20.23
C PRO A 375 -11.78 25.15 -18.96
N ASP A 376 -10.64 25.80 -18.65
CA ASP A 376 -10.43 26.68 -17.48
C ASP A 376 -10.78 28.16 -17.76
N TYR A 377 -11.40 28.49 -18.90
CA TYR A 377 -11.69 29.86 -19.30
C TYR A 377 -12.53 30.63 -18.29
N ARG A 378 -13.61 30.02 -17.77
CA ARG A 378 -14.52 30.65 -16.81
C ARG A 378 -13.83 31.03 -15.48
N GLU A 379 -12.85 30.24 -15.06
CA GLU A 379 -12.06 30.55 -13.87
C GLU A 379 -10.96 31.58 -14.17
N ALA A 380 -10.31 31.43 -15.32
CA ALA A 380 -9.25 32.32 -15.74
C ALA A 380 -9.69 33.75 -16.00
N ILE A 381 -10.91 33.96 -16.48
CA ILE A 381 -11.44 35.31 -16.74
C ILE A 381 -11.62 36.14 -15.46
N LYS A 382 -11.77 35.51 -14.29
CA LYS A 382 -11.80 36.20 -12.99
C LYS A 382 -10.48 36.90 -12.62
N LEU A 383 -9.40 36.62 -13.35
CA LEU A 383 -8.10 37.25 -13.17
C LEU A 383 -7.96 38.55 -13.99
N LYS A 384 -8.90 38.82 -14.85
CA LYS A 384 -8.89 39.95 -15.76
C LYS A 384 -9.59 41.17 -15.13
#